data_b8ce509b06b2a7d7f7b3c8a4e0a4d3b3
#
_entry.id   b8ce509b06b2a7d7f7b3c8a4e0a4d3b3
#
_cell.length_a   1.000
_cell.length_b   1.000
_cell.length_c   1.000
_cell.angle_alpha   90.00
_cell.angle_beta   90.00
_cell.angle_gamma   90.00
#
_symmetry.space_group_name_H-M   'P 1'
#
loop_
_entity.id
_entity.type
_entity.pdbx_description
1 polymer ?
#
loop_
_entity_poly.entity_id
_entity_poly.type
_entity_poly.pdbx_seq_one_letter_code
_entity_poly.pdbx_strand_id
1 'polypeptide(L)'
;MSGTIISGVRGWSRTILVRLRALISNPLFRQISDTFLTRLIGIALGFGASVIISRILGPEGRGRFAAAACLGAIGVQFGNLGLPAANTYYVARDRRKLPAAVGNALWVSFVLGGLGALIALWIFSVFPRSTPVVGPLLWLGLLGIPFGLCLLLLQNLLLPIQEIRAFNRLELTHKILALLLMMCLIPLGWISAESILGVGLLASLVVSCCTIAVMLQHLEHRRPQLSFAAFRHGLNYGLKAYWAALFGFLVIRSDLLMVHMLAGPRQSGLYSIAATCADFLMMLPIVIGSLLFPRLSQLTSRAAQWKLTSQTLKTLTPTMLFGLSLCTVLAEPLIRMAYGRPFAPASSAVLWLLPGILAMSVNTILMNCFAAQGMPLITVYSPLAALTVNVVLNLWLIPLWGIRGAAISSSISYGLMLVLSAVYILGHRTKESR
;
A
#
# COMPACT_ATOMS: atom_id res chain seq x y z
N MET A 1 -12.87 37.50 -46.54
CA MET A 1 -13.23 37.01 -45.17
C MET A 1 -12.34 35.87 -44.64
N SER A 2 -11.24 35.49 -45.28
CA SER A 2 -10.38 34.35 -44.85
C SER A 2 -9.14 34.74 -44.00
N GLY A 3 -8.83 36.03 -43.82
CA GLY A 3 -7.66 36.46 -43.04
C GLY A 3 -7.87 36.58 -41.53
N THR A 4 -9.11 36.73 -41.05
CA THR A 4 -9.43 36.99 -39.64
C THR A 4 -9.54 35.72 -38.80
N ILE A 5 -9.82 34.57 -39.41
CA ILE A 5 -9.96 33.27 -38.71
C ILE A 5 -8.58 32.68 -38.37
N ILE A 6 -7.60 32.87 -39.24
CA ILE A 6 -6.22 32.35 -39.07
C ILE A 6 -5.45 33.11 -37.99
N SER A 7 -5.71 34.41 -37.79
CA SER A 7 -5.11 35.20 -36.73
C SER A 7 -5.65 34.84 -35.33
N GLY A 8 -6.91 34.47 -35.22
CA GLY A 8 -7.54 34.03 -33.97
C GLY A 8 -6.95 32.71 -33.46
N VAL A 9 -6.75 31.72 -34.34
CA VAL A 9 -6.23 30.40 -33.97
C VAL A 9 -4.75 30.47 -33.52
N ARG A 10 -3.94 31.34 -34.16
CA ARG A 10 -2.55 31.59 -33.74
C ARG A 10 -2.45 32.33 -32.39
N GLY A 11 -3.40 33.19 -32.06
CA GLY A 11 -3.48 33.88 -30.76
C GLY A 11 -3.83 32.88 -29.62
N TRP A 12 -4.78 31.98 -29.85
CA TRP A 12 -5.18 30.95 -28.90
C TRP A 12 -4.04 29.94 -28.62
N SER A 13 -3.34 29.49 -29.65
CA SER A 13 -2.22 28.57 -29.48
C SER A 13 -1.03 29.18 -28.71
N ARG A 14 -0.72 30.48 -28.92
CA ARG A 14 0.30 31.20 -28.15
C ARG A 14 -0.10 31.38 -26.69
N THR A 15 -1.36 31.73 -26.41
CA THR A 15 -1.85 31.92 -25.04
C THR A 15 -1.88 30.59 -24.27
N ILE A 16 -2.26 29.48 -24.93
CA ILE A 16 -2.21 28.15 -24.36
C ILE A 16 -0.75 27.73 -24.10
N LEU A 17 0.15 27.94 -25.03
CA LEU A 17 1.58 27.64 -24.87
C LEU A 17 2.25 28.45 -23.76
N VAL A 18 1.90 29.73 -23.60
CA VAL A 18 2.41 30.57 -22.50
C VAL A 18 1.86 30.11 -21.17
N ARG A 19 0.56 29.76 -21.08
CA ARG A 19 -0.05 29.20 -19.86
C ARG A 19 0.52 27.81 -19.51
N LEU A 20 0.74 26.96 -20.50
CA LEU A 20 1.40 25.66 -20.31
C LEU A 20 2.84 25.82 -19.85
N ARG A 21 3.61 26.75 -20.43
CA ARG A 21 4.98 27.06 -19.95
C ARG A 21 4.96 27.60 -18.52
N ALA A 22 4.04 28.49 -18.18
CA ALA A 22 3.90 29.02 -16.83
C ALA A 22 3.47 27.93 -15.82
N LEU A 23 2.62 26.97 -16.22
CA LEU A 23 2.27 25.80 -15.41
C LEU A 23 3.47 24.86 -15.23
N ILE A 24 4.21 24.56 -16.29
CA ILE A 24 5.39 23.67 -16.25
C ILE A 24 6.56 24.31 -15.47
N SER A 25 6.67 25.64 -15.46
CA SER A 25 7.67 26.36 -14.66
C SER A 25 7.31 26.50 -13.18
N ASN A 26 6.05 26.20 -12.81
CA ASN A 26 5.64 26.24 -11.40
C ASN A 26 6.29 25.08 -10.63
N PRO A 27 7.09 25.34 -9.58
CA PRO A 27 7.80 24.32 -8.83
C PRO A 27 6.86 23.30 -8.18
N LEU A 28 5.67 23.70 -7.75
CA LEU A 28 4.64 22.80 -7.21
C LEU A 28 4.10 21.86 -8.28
N PHE A 29 3.79 22.36 -9.47
CA PHE A 29 3.32 21.55 -10.58
C PHE A 29 4.37 20.51 -10.99
N ARG A 30 5.64 20.92 -11.04
CA ARG A 30 6.75 20.02 -11.35
C ARG A 30 6.92 18.93 -10.29
N GLN A 31 6.82 19.25 -9.00
CA GLN A 31 6.87 18.25 -7.93
C GLN A 31 5.70 17.25 -7.99
N ILE A 32 4.48 17.74 -8.28
CA ILE A 32 3.30 16.87 -8.43
C ILE A 32 3.49 15.96 -9.64
N SER A 33 3.95 16.49 -10.77
CA SER A 33 4.18 15.71 -12.00
C SER A 33 5.30 14.69 -11.81
N ASP A 34 6.41 15.06 -11.16
CA ASP A 34 7.52 14.16 -10.84
C ASP A 34 7.04 13.00 -9.93
N THR A 35 6.23 13.30 -8.91
CA THR A 35 5.68 12.28 -8.01
C THR A 35 4.70 11.37 -8.73
N PHE A 36 3.84 11.92 -9.59
CA PHE A 36 2.88 11.14 -10.38
C PHE A 36 3.60 10.21 -11.35
N LEU A 37 4.58 10.72 -12.08
CA LEU A 37 5.40 9.92 -13.00
C LEU A 37 6.18 8.83 -12.27
N THR A 38 6.77 9.14 -11.11
CA THR A 38 7.44 8.17 -10.25
C THR A 38 6.50 7.03 -9.85
N ARG A 39 5.27 7.36 -9.46
CA ARG A 39 4.26 6.35 -9.12
C ARG A 39 3.91 5.48 -10.32
N LEU A 40 3.67 6.08 -11.50
CA LEU A 40 3.37 5.31 -12.72
C LEU A 40 4.52 4.36 -13.09
N ILE A 41 5.75 4.84 -13.07
CA ILE A 41 6.93 4.00 -13.33
C ILE A 41 7.04 2.91 -12.27
N GLY A 42 6.87 3.26 -11.00
CA GLY A 42 6.93 2.30 -9.89
C GLY A 42 5.89 1.18 -9.99
N ILE A 43 4.70 1.49 -10.55
CA ILE A 43 3.65 0.52 -10.82
C ILE A 43 4.04 -0.37 -12.00
N ALA A 44 4.48 0.21 -13.10
CA ALA A 44 4.91 -0.55 -14.27
C ALA A 44 6.05 -1.52 -13.92
N LEU A 45 7.02 -1.07 -13.12
CA LEU A 45 8.11 -1.92 -12.61
C LEU A 45 7.58 -3.04 -11.70
N GLY A 46 6.66 -2.74 -10.78
CA GLY A 46 6.05 -3.73 -9.88
C GLY A 46 5.24 -4.77 -10.65
N PHE A 47 4.48 -4.34 -11.65
CA PHE A 47 3.73 -5.24 -12.54
C PHE A 47 4.69 -6.11 -13.35
N GLY A 48 5.69 -5.52 -14.00
CA GLY A 48 6.71 -6.25 -14.75
C GLY A 48 7.42 -7.29 -13.90
N ALA A 49 7.86 -6.93 -12.70
CA ALA A 49 8.44 -7.85 -11.74
C ALA A 49 7.47 -8.98 -11.37
N SER A 50 6.20 -8.66 -11.11
CA SER A 50 5.17 -9.67 -10.80
C SER A 50 4.98 -10.67 -11.95
N VAL A 51 4.95 -10.18 -13.19
CA VAL A 51 4.83 -11.03 -14.39
C VAL A 51 6.05 -11.92 -14.53
N ILE A 52 7.27 -11.38 -14.43
CA ILE A 52 8.52 -12.12 -14.57
C ILE A 52 8.60 -13.20 -13.49
N ILE A 53 8.41 -12.85 -12.22
CA ILE A 53 8.42 -13.80 -11.09
C ILE A 53 7.44 -14.95 -11.34
N SER A 54 6.23 -14.62 -11.78
CA SER A 54 5.19 -15.64 -11.99
C SER A 54 5.51 -16.58 -13.14
N ARG A 55 5.99 -16.04 -14.26
CA ARG A 55 6.36 -16.86 -15.42
C ARG A 55 7.54 -17.80 -15.13
N ILE A 56 8.47 -17.34 -14.30
CA ILE A 56 9.69 -18.11 -13.98
C ILE A 56 9.40 -19.15 -12.90
N LEU A 57 8.70 -18.78 -11.82
CA LEU A 57 8.46 -19.68 -10.69
C LEU A 57 7.26 -20.61 -10.85
N GLY A 58 6.35 -20.29 -11.78
CA GLY A 58 5.06 -20.95 -11.88
C GLY A 58 4.16 -20.68 -10.66
N PRO A 59 2.95 -21.27 -10.61
CA PRO A 59 1.97 -20.99 -9.54
C PRO A 59 2.46 -21.39 -8.15
N GLU A 60 3.15 -22.53 -8.01
CA GLU A 60 3.61 -23.02 -6.72
C GLU A 60 4.75 -22.18 -6.14
N GLY A 61 5.82 -21.94 -6.93
CA GLY A 61 6.93 -21.09 -6.50
C GLY A 61 6.50 -19.65 -6.25
N ARG A 62 5.59 -19.11 -7.06
CA ARG A 62 4.98 -17.80 -6.84
C ARG A 62 4.23 -17.75 -5.51
N GLY A 63 3.51 -18.82 -5.14
CA GLY A 63 2.79 -18.90 -3.88
C GLY A 63 3.71 -18.91 -2.67
N ARG A 64 4.77 -19.69 -2.70
CA ARG A 64 5.80 -19.73 -1.64
C ARG A 64 6.46 -18.35 -1.48
N PHE A 65 6.86 -17.73 -2.58
CA PHE A 65 7.41 -16.36 -2.58
C PHE A 65 6.41 -15.34 -2.00
N ALA A 66 5.16 -15.35 -2.48
CA ALA A 66 4.14 -14.39 -2.07
C ALA A 66 3.79 -14.52 -0.57
N ALA A 67 3.72 -15.74 -0.05
CA ALA A 67 3.46 -15.98 1.37
C ALA A 67 4.60 -15.46 2.25
N ALA A 68 5.87 -15.72 1.88
CA ALA A 68 7.02 -15.23 2.62
C ALA A 68 7.12 -13.69 2.58
N ALA A 69 6.89 -13.08 1.42
CA ALA A 69 6.85 -11.62 1.28
C ALA A 69 5.70 -10.99 2.07
N CYS A 70 4.52 -11.63 2.09
CA CYS A 70 3.36 -11.20 2.87
C CYS A 70 3.62 -11.27 4.37
N LEU A 71 4.27 -12.34 4.85
CA LEU A 71 4.68 -12.48 6.25
C LEU A 71 5.59 -11.32 6.68
N GLY A 72 6.62 -11.01 5.88
CA GLY A 72 7.48 -9.85 6.11
C GLY A 72 6.72 -8.53 6.15
N ALA A 73 5.81 -8.31 5.19
CA ALA A 73 5.00 -7.10 5.10
C ALA A 73 4.05 -6.94 6.31
N ILE A 74 3.45 -8.03 6.79
CA ILE A 74 2.63 -8.04 8.01
C ILE A 74 3.52 -7.68 9.23
N GLY A 75 4.72 -8.26 9.33
CA GLY A 75 5.66 -7.92 10.39
C GLY A 75 6.07 -6.44 10.39
N VAL A 76 6.33 -5.86 9.22
CA VAL A 76 6.58 -4.41 9.07
C VAL A 76 5.37 -3.60 9.51
N GLN A 77 4.16 -4.02 9.16
CA GLN A 77 2.96 -3.30 9.55
C GLN A 77 2.72 -3.35 11.07
N PHE A 78 3.00 -4.48 11.72
CA PHE A 78 2.97 -4.57 13.18
C PHE A 78 4.05 -3.70 13.85
N GLY A 79 5.25 -3.68 13.29
CA GLY A 79 6.40 -2.97 13.88
C GLY A 79 6.41 -1.47 13.69
N ASN A 80 5.60 -0.89 12.79
CA ASN A 80 5.65 0.55 12.50
C ASN A 80 5.06 1.44 13.60
N LEU A 81 4.22 0.91 14.50
CA LEU A 81 3.68 1.53 15.70
C LEU A 81 3.04 2.93 15.47
N GLY A 82 2.64 3.25 14.24
CA GLY A 82 2.08 4.56 13.87
C GLY A 82 3.09 5.71 13.82
N LEU A 83 4.37 5.40 13.92
CA LEU A 83 5.44 6.40 13.85
C LEU A 83 5.47 7.20 12.54
N PRO A 84 5.14 6.64 11.35
CA PRO A 84 5.09 7.43 10.12
C PRO A 84 4.20 8.66 10.24
N ALA A 85 2.99 8.52 10.80
CA ALA A 85 2.07 9.63 10.99
C ALA A 85 2.56 10.63 12.06
N ALA A 86 3.05 10.13 13.19
CA ALA A 86 3.58 10.94 14.27
C ALA A 86 4.83 11.72 13.84
N ASN A 87 5.78 11.06 13.21
CA ASN A 87 7.02 11.66 12.74
C ASN A 87 6.75 12.76 11.70
N THR A 88 5.84 12.50 10.76
CA THR A 88 5.44 13.51 9.77
C THR A 88 4.86 14.75 10.45
N TYR A 89 3.97 14.57 11.43
CA TYR A 89 3.35 15.68 12.15
C TYR A 89 4.35 16.51 12.97
N TYR A 90 5.20 15.84 13.77
CA TYR A 90 6.10 16.56 14.68
C TYR A 90 7.30 17.18 13.96
N VAL A 91 7.88 16.51 12.97
CA VAL A 91 9.03 17.04 12.21
C VAL A 91 8.62 18.17 11.26
N ALA A 92 7.41 18.12 10.68
CA ALA A 92 6.90 19.22 9.85
C ALA A 92 6.71 20.52 10.65
N ARG A 93 6.36 20.41 11.94
CA ARG A 93 6.21 21.57 12.84
C ARG A 93 7.53 22.08 13.42
N ASP A 94 8.47 21.20 13.66
CA ASP A 94 9.73 21.53 14.28
C ASP A 94 10.85 20.60 13.77
N ARG A 95 11.65 21.12 12.85
CA ARG A 95 12.80 20.38 12.27
C ARG A 95 13.85 19.94 13.29
N ARG A 96 13.94 20.60 14.47
CA ARG A 96 14.86 20.22 15.54
C ARG A 96 14.56 18.83 16.10
N LYS A 97 13.37 18.30 15.86
CA LYS A 97 12.97 16.94 16.27
C LYS A 97 13.45 15.86 15.30
N LEU A 98 13.99 16.23 14.13
CA LEU A 98 14.48 15.28 13.13
C LEU A 98 15.54 14.31 13.68
N PRO A 99 16.59 14.73 14.43
CA PRO A 99 17.58 13.80 14.98
C PRO A 99 16.97 12.73 15.89
N ALA A 100 15.99 13.11 16.72
CA ALA A 100 15.28 12.18 17.59
C ALA A 100 14.36 11.25 16.79
N ALA A 101 13.68 11.75 15.75
CA ALA A 101 12.83 10.92 14.88
C ALA A 101 13.65 9.88 14.11
N VAL A 102 14.83 10.25 13.59
CA VAL A 102 15.75 9.33 12.90
C VAL A 102 16.31 8.29 13.87
N GLY A 103 16.78 8.69 15.05
CA GLY A 103 17.33 7.76 16.05
C GLY A 103 16.26 6.75 16.51
N ASN A 104 15.05 7.23 16.80
CA ASN A 104 13.94 6.36 17.20
C ASN A 104 13.50 5.43 16.04
N ALA A 105 13.49 5.93 14.79
CA ALA A 105 13.16 5.11 13.62
C ALA A 105 14.17 3.96 13.44
N LEU A 106 15.48 4.22 13.59
CA LEU A 106 16.52 3.20 13.53
C LEU A 106 16.37 2.19 14.67
N TRP A 107 16.14 2.67 15.89
CA TRP A 107 15.95 1.81 17.06
C TRP A 107 14.73 0.90 16.90
N VAL A 108 13.59 1.44 16.47
CA VAL A 108 12.37 0.65 16.20
C VAL A 108 12.63 -0.37 15.10
N SER A 109 13.31 0.04 14.02
CA SER A 109 13.55 -0.85 12.88
C SER A 109 14.42 -2.05 13.26
N PHE A 110 15.57 -1.80 13.87
CA PHE A 110 16.56 -2.87 14.11
C PHE A 110 16.39 -3.56 15.45
N VAL A 111 16.01 -2.84 16.52
CA VAL A 111 15.83 -3.46 17.83
C VAL A 111 14.43 -4.05 17.95
N LEU A 112 13.36 -3.26 17.81
CA LEU A 112 12.01 -3.79 17.96
C LEU A 112 11.62 -4.68 16.78
N GLY A 113 11.97 -4.31 15.55
CA GLY A 113 11.74 -5.13 14.37
C GLY A 113 12.54 -6.44 14.39
N GLY A 114 13.80 -6.41 14.85
CA GLY A 114 14.62 -7.60 15.06
C GLY A 114 14.09 -8.51 16.17
N LEU A 115 13.72 -7.94 17.32
CA LEU A 115 13.09 -8.68 18.41
C LEU A 115 11.74 -9.29 17.97
N GLY A 116 10.93 -8.53 17.24
CA GLY A 116 9.67 -9.04 16.68
C GLY A 116 9.88 -10.21 15.72
N ALA A 117 10.90 -10.15 14.87
CA ALA A 117 11.28 -11.25 13.99
C ALA A 117 11.76 -12.49 14.78
N LEU A 118 12.56 -12.30 15.83
CA LEU A 118 13.01 -13.40 16.72
C LEU A 118 11.86 -14.02 17.50
N ILE A 119 10.93 -13.21 18.03
CA ILE A 119 9.72 -13.70 18.70
C ILE A 119 8.85 -14.50 17.73
N ALA A 120 8.63 -13.99 16.51
CA ALA A 120 7.89 -14.72 15.49
C ALA A 120 8.56 -16.05 15.15
N LEU A 121 9.89 -16.07 15.01
CA LEU A 121 10.65 -17.28 14.77
C LEU A 121 10.49 -18.27 15.93
N TRP A 122 10.57 -17.81 17.17
CA TRP A 122 10.37 -18.64 18.36
C TRP A 122 8.96 -19.22 18.39
N ILE A 123 7.92 -18.41 18.14
CA ILE A 123 6.52 -18.87 18.07
C ILE A 123 6.38 -19.97 17.02
N PHE A 124 6.94 -19.77 15.82
CA PHE A 124 6.87 -20.76 14.75
C PHE A 124 7.69 -22.02 15.02
N SER A 125 8.76 -21.94 15.82
CA SER A 125 9.49 -23.13 16.27
C SER A 125 8.72 -23.96 17.29
N VAL A 126 7.98 -23.29 18.21
CA VAL A 126 7.14 -23.95 19.24
C VAL A 126 5.85 -24.49 18.64
N PHE A 127 5.26 -23.78 17.66
CA PHE A 127 4.03 -24.16 16.99
C PHE A 127 4.23 -24.38 15.48
N PRO A 128 4.92 -25.48 15.04
CA PRO A 128 5.25 -25.70 13.62
C PRO A 128 4.02 -25.74 12.70
N ARG A 129 2.86 -26.20 13.23
CA ARG A 129 1.59 -26.25 12.46
C ARG A 129 1.06 -24.85 12.10
N SER A 130 1.44 -23.81 12.83
CA SER A 130 1.03 -22.42 12.60
C SER A 130 2.00 -21.67 11.70
N THR A 131 3.08 -22.35 11.24
CA THR A 131 4.11 -21.72 10.41
C THR A 131 3.59 -21.56 8.98
N PRO A 132 3.41 -20.32 8.50
CA PRO A 132 2.85 -20.08 7.16
C PRO A 132 3.84 -20.45 6.04
N VAL A 133 5.13 -20.41 6.32
CA VAL A 133 6.20 -20.71 5.36
C VAL A 133 7.35 -21.42 6.08
N VAL A 134 7.96 -22.40 5.45
CA VAL A 134 9.03 -23.21 6.06
C VAL A 134 10.40 -23.01 5.39
N GLY A 135 11.48 -23.39 6.09
CA GLY A 135 12.83 -23.37 5.58
C GLY A 135 13.41 -21.97 5.36
N PRO A 136 14.28 -21.77 4.35
CA PRO A 136 14.97 -20.49 4.11
C PRO A 136 14.03 -19.32 3.85
N LEU A 137 12.85 -19.56 3.27
CA LEU A 137 11.85 -18.53 3.01
C LEU A 137 11.30 -17.91 4.28
N LEU A 138 11.17 -18.68 5.39
CA LEU A 138 10.76 -18.15 6.68
C LEU A 138 11.81 -17.15 7.20
N TRP A 139 13.08 -17.55 7.18
CA TRP A 139 14.18 -16.69 7.62
C TRP A 139 14.29 -15.41 6.81
N LEU A 140 14.20 -15.52 5.47
CA LEU A 140 14.25 -14.36 4.58
C LEU A 140 13.06 -13.42 4.78
N GLY A 141 11.85 -13.96 4.96
CA GLY A 141 10.65 -13.17 5.23
C GLY A 141 10.76 -12.41 6.55
N LEU A 142 11.20 -13.06 7.62
CA LEU A 142 11.38 -12.45 8.93
C LEU A 142 12.54 -11.44 8.96
N LEU A 143 13.68 -11.74 8.29
CA LEU A 143 14.80 -10.81 8.16
C LEU A 143 14.42 -9.57 7.34
N GLY A 144 13.42 -9.66 6.48
CA GLY A 144 12.83 -8.52 5.77
C GLY A 144 12.17 -7.48 6.68
N ILE A 145 11.77 -7.84 7.91
CA ILE A 145 11.06 -6.95 8.83
C ILE A 145 11.90 -5.73 9.23
N PRO A 146 13.12 -5.87 9.81
CA PRO A 146 13.91 -4.71 10.22
C PRO A 146 14.28 -3.79 9.04
N PHE A 147 14.60 -4.33 7.87
CA PHE A 147 14.93 -3.51 6.69
C PHE A 147 13.69 -2.84 6.10
N GLY A 148 12.56 -3.55 6.05
CA GLY A 148 11.28 -2.97 5.62
C GLY A 148 10.81 -1.85 6.54
N LEU A 149 10.98 -2.00 7.88
CA LEU A 149 10.73 -0.93 8.84
C LEU A 149 11.67 0.26 8.64
N CYS A 150 12.95 0.01 8.43
CA CYS A 150 13.94 1.05 8.17
C CYS A 150 13.56 1.88 6.94
N LEU A 151 13.23 1.22 5.84
CA LEU A 151 12.76 1.89 4.62
C LEU A 151 11.48 2.68 4.89
N LEU A 152 10.47 2.06 5.49
CA LEU A 152 9.18 2.69 5.76
C LEU A 152 9.34 3.94 6.64
N LEU A 153 10.05 3.82 7.77
CA LEU A 153 10.13 4.89 8.76
C LEU A 153 11.02 6.04 8.29
N LEU A 154 12.19 5.74 7.71
CA LEU A 154 13.14 6.77 7.29
C LEU A 154 12.71 7.46 5.98
N GLN A 155 12.19 6.72 5.00
CA GLN A 155 11.69 7.36 3.77
C GLN A 155 10.52 8.30 4.05
N ASN A 156 9.60 7.93 4.96
CA ASN A 156 8.51 8.82 5.35
C ASN A 156 8.99 10.11 6.03
N LEU A 157 10.18 10.13 6.66
CA LEU A 157 10.77 11.34 7.23
C LEU A 157 11.27 12.33 6.18
N LEU A 158 11.47 11.91 4.92
CA LEU A 158 11.81 12.82 3.82
C LEU A 158 10.67 13.76 3.45
N LEU A 159 9.42 13.35 3.67
CA LEU A 159 8.24 14.15 3.31
C LEU A 159 8.10 15.43 4.16
N PRO A 160 8.16 15.38 5.51
CA PRO A 160 8.04 16.57 6.34
C PRO A 160 9.23 17.54 6.20
N ILE A 161 10.38 17.09 5.76
CA ILE A 161 11.53 17.96 5.46
C ILE A 161 11.53 18.47 4.00
N GLN A 162 10.46 18.14 3.24
CA GLN A 162 10.24 18.55 1.85
C GLN A 162 11.22 17.96 0.82
N GLU A 163 11.90 16.87 1.16
CA GLU A 163 12.80 16.13 0.28
C GLU A 163 12.06 15.10 -0.58
N ILE A 164 11.00 15.57 -1.27
CA ILE A 164 10.13 14.70 -2.10
C ILE A 164 10.91 14.03 -3.22
N ARG A 165 11.92 14.72 -3.79
CA ARG A 165 12.76 14.14 -4.84
C ARG A 165 13.63 12.99 -4.34
N ALA A 166 14.20 13.13 -3.14
CA ALA A 166 14.96 12.06 -2.51
C ALA A 166 14.07 10.85 -2.21
N PHE A 167 12.87 11.08 -1.67
CA PHE A 167 11.86 10.04 -1.46
C PHE A 167 11.55 9.29 -2.76
N ASN A 168 11.20 9.99 -3.83
CA ASN A 168 10.87 9.40 -5.12
C ASN A 168 12.04 8.62 -5.73
N ARG A 169 13.26 9.14 -5.66
CA ARG A 169 14.47 8.47 -6.15
C ARG A 169 14.74 7.17 -5.40
N LEU A 170 14.68 7.18 -4.06
CA LEU A 170 14.92 6.00 -3.24
C LEU A 170 13.85 4.92 -3.49
N GLU A 171 12.58 5.31 -3.63
CA GLU A 171 11.50 4.38 -3.97
C GLU A 171 11.72 3.71 -5.33
N LEU A 172 12.08 4.49 -6.37
CA LEU A 172 12.39 3.94 -7.69
C LEU A 172 13.67 3.10 -7.68
N THR A 173 14.72 3.56 -7.01
CA THR A 173 15.99 2.83 -6.89
C THR A 173 15.76 1.44 -6.28
N HIS A 174 14.92 1.34 -5.24
CA HIS A 174 14.57 0.06 -4.63
C HIS A 174 13.94 -0.90 -5.63
N LYS A 175 12.94 -0.44 -6.39
CA LYS A 175 12.22 -1.26 -7.38
C LYS A 175 13.11 -1.64 -8.56
N ILE A 176 13.90 -0.70 -9.07
CA ILE A 176 14.83 -0.93 -10.19
C ILE A 176 15.93 -1.90 -9.76
N LEU A 177 16.55 -1.68 -8.60
CA LEU A 177 17.61 -2.55 -8.09
C LEU A 177 17.11 -3.96 -7.85
N ALA A 178 15.94 -4.13 -7.21
CA ALA A 178 15.33 -5.45 -7.03
C ALA A 178 15.07 -6.15 -8.36
N LEU A 179 14.57 -5.43 -9.36
CA LEU A 179 14.33 -5.98 -10.70
C LEU A 179 15.64 -6.36 -11.39
N LEU A 180 16.66 -5.50 -11.36
CA LEU A 180 17.97 -5.77 -11.97
C LEU A 180 18.65 -6.98 -11.32
N LEU A 181 18.70 -7.05 -9.99
CA LEU A 181 19.25 -8.20 -9.27
C LEU A 181 18.50 -9.49 -9.59
N MET A 182 17.17 -9.43 -9.70
CA MET A 182 16.36 -10.57 -10.12
C MET A 182 16.71 -11.01 -11.56
N MET A 183 16.88 -10.06 -12.48
CA MET A 183 17.28 -10.37 -13.86
C MET A 183 18.66 -11.02 -13.93
N CYS A 184 19.59 -10.66 -13.03
CA CYS A 184 20.91 -11.30 -12.94
C CYS A 184 20.85 -12.77 -12.49
N LEU A 185 19.81 -13.21 -11.79
CA LEU A 185 19.65 -14.62 -11.40
C LEU A 185 19.33 -15.54 -12.59
N ILE A 186 18.72 -14.98 -13.66
CA ILE A 186 18.27 -15.78 -14.82
C ILE A 186 19.46 -16.45 -15.54
N PRO A 187 20.51 -15.71 -15.97
CA PRO A 187 21.66 -16.33 -16.65
C PRO A 187 22.50 -17.23 -15.73
N LEU A 188 22.41 -17.03 -14.40
CA LEU A 188 23.10 -17.85 -13.41
C LEU A 188 22.39 -19.20 -13.14
N GLY A 189 21.16 -19.37 -13.62
CA GLY A 189 20.34 -20.54 -13.33
C GLY A 189 19.86 -20.65 -11.87
N TRP A 190 20.03 -19.61 -11.07
CA TRP A 190 19.68 -19.59 -9.64
C TRP A 190 18.24 -19.10 -9.42
N ILE A 191 17.30 -19.78 -10.06
CA ILE A 191 15.89 -19.38 -10.07
C ILE A 191 15.12 -20.19 -9.04
N SER A 192 14.92 -19.61 -7.86
CA SER A 192 14.04 -20.15 -6.81
C SER A 192 13.28 -19.03 -6.11
N ALA A 193 12.25 -19.39 -5.35
CA ALA A 193 11.52 -18.42 -4.54
C ALA A 193 12.43 -17.76 -3.50
N GLU A 194 13.36 -18.52 -2.94
CA GLU A 194 14.36 -18.09 -1.98
C GLU A 194 15.32 -17.07 -2.58
N SER A 195 15.86 -17.37 -3.76
CA SER A 195 16.82 -16.48 -4.45
C SER A 195 16.17 -15.14 -4.80
N ILE A 196 14.93 -15.17 -5.31
CA ILE A 196 14.18 -13.94 -5.67
C ILE A 196 13.85 -13.12 -4.41
N LEU A 197 13.46 -13.79 -3.32
CA LEU A 197 13.22 -13.09 -2.06
C LEU A 197 14.53 -12.54 -1.48
N GLY A 198 15.62 -13.30 -1.58
CA GLY A 198 16.95 -12.90 -1.13
C GLY A 198 17.48 -11.66 -1.84
N VAL A 199 17.36 -11.59 -3.18
CA VAL A 199 17.78 -10.37 -3.92
C VAL A 199 16.86 -9.18 -3.63
N GLY A 200 15.57 -9.40 -3.37
CA GLY A 200 14.67 -8.36 -2.87
C GLY A 200 15.10 -7.80 -1.51
N LEU A 201 15.53 -8.68 -0.62
CA LEU A 201 16.09 -8.32 0.68
C LEU A 201 17.42 -7.56 0.54
N LEU A 202 18.30 -8.01 -0.36
CA LEU A 202 19.55 -7.31 -0.68
C LEU A 202 19.29 -5.89 -1.22
N ALA A 203 18.32 -5.74 -2.11
CA ALA A 203 17.90 -4.43 -2.59
C ALA A 203 17.39 -3.55 -1.43
N SER A 204 16.59 -4.12 -0.52
CA SER A 204 16.10 -3.43 0.67
C SER A 204 17.23 -2.99 1.60
N LEU A 205 18.24 -3.83 1.81
CA LEU A 205 19.43 -3.51 2.60
C LEU A 205 20.22 -2.36 1.97
N VAL A 206 20.53 -2.45 0.68
CA VAL A 206 21.29 -1.39 -0.02
C VAL A 206 20.55 -0.06 0.04
N VAL A 207 19.25 -0.05 -0.26
CA VAL A 207 18.47 1.18 -0.25
C VAL A 207 18.23 1.70 1.18
N SER A 208 18.19 0.82 2.19
CA SER A 208 18.19 1.24 3.61
C SER A 208 19.48 1.99 3.96
N CYS A 209 20.63 1.47 3.55
CA CYS A 209 21.92 2.16 3.74
C CYS A 209 21.95 3.53 3.03
N CYS A 210 21.47 3.59 1.77
CA CYS A 210 21.34 4.85 1.04
C CYS A 210 20.40 5.83 1.76
N THR A 211 19.27 5.34 2.26
CA THR A 211 18.28 6.17 2.98
C THR A 211 18.86 6.71 4.29
N ILE A 212 19.58 5.88 5.03
CA ILE A 212 20.31 6.31 6.24
C ILE A 212 21.34 7.39 5.88
N ALA A 213 22.15 7.18 4.83
CA ALA A 213 23.15 8.14 4.38
C ALA A 213 22.52 9.50 4.01
N VAL A 214 21.41 9.48 3.26
CA VAL A 214 20.65 10.69 2.93
C VAL A 214 20.11 11.36 4.19
N MET A 215 19.53 10.61 5.13
CA MET A 215 19.03 11.17 6.38
C MET A 215 20.13 11.82 7.22
N LEU A 216 21.30 11.18 7.32
CA LEU A 216 22.43 11.72 8.07
C LEU A 216 22.95 13.06 7.51
N GLN A 217 22.82 13.29 6.19
CA GLN A 217 23.19 14.58 5.57
C GLN A 217 22.29 15.74 6.00
N HIS A 218 21.04 15.44 6.40
CA HIS A 218 20.07 16.44 6.85
C HIS A 218 20.10 16.68 8.37
N LEU A 219 20.94 15.96 9.10
CA LEU A 219 21.10 16.13 10.55
C LEU A 219 22.22 17.11 10.86
N GLU A 220 21.97 18.04 11.79
CA GLU A 220 23.02 18.80 12.45
C GLU A 220 23.97 17.82 13.16
N HIS A 221 25.29 17.99 12.93
CA HIS A 221 26.33 17.08 13.44
C HIS A 221 26.27 15.63 12.96
N ARG A 222 25.43 15.27 11.99
CA ARG A 222 25.26 13.92 11.40
C ARG A 222 25.04 12.80 12.45
N ARG A 223 24.46 13.12 13.61
CA ARG A 223 24.24 12.16 14.69
C ARG A 223 22.75 11.98 14.98
N PRO A 224 22.19 10.78 14.76
CA PRO A 224 20.86 10.45 15.24
C PRO A 224 20.86 10.43 16.79
N GLN A 225 19.75 10.86 17.38
CA GLN A 225 19.58 10.90 18.82
C GLN A 225 18.46 9.95 19.24
N LEU A 226 18.70 9.11 20.23
CA LEU A 226 17.63 8.31 20.82
C LEU A 226 16.89 9.15 21.86
N SER A 227 15.58 9.33 21.69
CA SER A 227 14.76 10.07 22.66
C SER A 227 13.50 9.29 23.00
N PHE A 228 13.51 8.64 24.15
CA PHE A 228 12.36 7.87 24.61
C PHE A 228 11.14 8.75 24.91
N ALA A 229 11.35 10.00 25.33
CA ALA A 229 10.27 10.97 25.53
C ALA A 229 9.58 11.32 24.20
N ALA A 230 10.36 11.58 23.14
CA ALA A 230 9.82 11.82 21.79
C ALA A 230 9.12 10.57 21.24
N PHE A 231 9.65 9.38 21.48
CA PHE A 231 9.05 8.11 21.10
C PHE A 231 7.67 7.91 21.76
N ARG A 232 7.59 8.04 23.09
CA ARG A 232 6.32 7.92 23.85
C ARG A 232 5.28 8.94 23.39
N HIS A 233 5.71 10.17 23.12
CA HIS A 233 4.83 11.23 22.62
C HIS A 233 4.32 10.91 21.21
N GLY A 234 5.19 10.38 20.34
CA GLY A 234 4.84 9.89 19.01
C GLY A 234 3.85 8.74 19.05
N LEU A 235 4.04 7.76 19.92
CA LEU A 235 3.11 6.64 20.12
C LEU A 235 1.69 7.13 20.47
N ASN A 236 1.58 8.01 21.49
CA ASN A 236 0.30 8.52 21.94
C ASN A 236 -0.49 9.24 20.82
N TYR A 237 0.22 9.96 19.94
CA TYR A 237 -0.38 10.62 18.79
C TYR A 237 -0.74 9.64 17.67
N GLY A 238 0.17 8.72 17.36
CA GLY A 238 0.06 7.81 16.21
C GLY A 238 -0.87 6.61 16.45
N LEU A 239 -1.15 6.24 17.71
CA LEU A 239 -1.74 4.95 18.05
C LEU A 239 -3.12 4.73 17.43
N LYS A 240 -3.96 5.76 17.34
CA LYS A 240 -5.29 5.66 16.72
C LYS A 240 -5.21 5.43 15.22
N ALA A 241 -4.33 6.19 14.54
CA ALA A 241 -4.07 6.01 13.11
C ALA A 241 -3.42 4.65 12.84
N TYR A 242 -2.56 4.19 13.76
CA TYR A 242 -1.92 2.88 13.69
C TYR A 242 -2.93 1.73 13.69
N TRP A 243 -3.86 1.69 14.64
CA TRP A 243 -4.86 0.61 14.69
C TRP A 243 -5.74 0.59 13.45
N ALA A 244 -6.16 1.76 12.96
CA ALA A 244 -6.93 1.85 11.72
C ALA A 244 -6.13 1.31 10.52
N ALA A 245 -4.87 1.69 10.39
CA ALA A 245 -3.99 1.22 9.32
C ALA A 245 -3.64 -0.26 9.44
N LEU A 246 -3.36 -0.75 10.66
CA LEU A 246 -3.04 -2.16 10.92
C LEU A 246 -4.21 -3.06 10.54
N PHE A 247 -5.41 -2.80 11.08
CA PHE A 247 -6.56 -3.64 10.77
C PHE A 247 -6.94 -3.55 9.29
N GLY A 248 -6.89 -2.35 8.69
CA GLY A 248 -7.11 -2.18 7.25
C GLY A 248 -6.12 -2.97 6.40
N PHE A 249 -4.85 -2.97 6.76
CA PHE A 249 -3.81 -3.76 6.08
C PHE A 249 -4.05 -5.28 6.23
N LEU A 250 -4.37 -5.73 7.44
CA LEU A 250 -4.63 -7.13 7.70
C LEU A 250 -5.85 -7.66 6.94
N VAL A 251 -6.93 -6.87 6.83
CA VAL A 251 -8.11 -7.25 6.01
C VAL A 251 -7.73 -7.51 4.55
N ILE A 252 -6.72 -6.80 4.01
CA ILE A 252 -6.31 -6.93 2.60
C ILE A 252 -5.26 -8.03 2.41
N ARG A 253 -4.49 -8.39 3.45
CA ARG A 253 -3.29 -9.24 3.29
C ARG A 253 -3.34 -10.59 4.01
N SER A 254 -4.15 -10.72 5.08
CA SER A 254 -4.20 -11.98 5.85
C SER A 254 -4.75 -13.15 5.05
N ASP A 255 -5.65 -12.89 4.12
CA ASP A 255 -6.26 -13.90 3.25
C ASP A 255 -5.21 -14.65 2.40
N LEU A 256 -4.18 -13.98 1.91
CA LEU A 256 -3.10 -14.62 1.16
C LEU A 256 -2.36 -15.67 2.00
N LEU A 257 -2.04 -15.35 3.26
CA LEU A 257 -1.41 -16.33 4.18
C LEU A 257 -2.39 -17.46 4.54
N MET A 258 -3.65 -17.13 4.76
CA MET A 258 -4.67 -18.16 5.04
C MET A 258 -4.89 -19.10 3.86
N VAL A 259 -4.92 -18.59 2.62
CA VAL A 259 -4.95 -19.44 1.41
C VAL A 259 -3.70 -20.31 1.33
N HIS A 260 -2.53 -19.78 1.66
CA HIS A 260 -1.29 -20.57 1.64
C HIS A 260 -1.32 -21.72 2.64
N MET A 261 -1.80 -21.45 3.86
CA MET A 261 -1.86 -22.45 4.94
C MET A 261 -2.98 -23.48 4.74
N LEU A 262 -4.15 -23.06 4.25
CA LEU A 262 -5.36 -23.89 4.18
C LEU A 262 -5.54 -24.61 2.83
N ALA A 263 -5.04 -23.99 1.72
CA ALA A 263 -5.24 -24.51 0.37
C ALA A 263 -3.92 -24.77 -0.37
N GLY A 264 -2.78 -24.46 0.26
CA GLY A 264 -1.42 -24.77 -0.23
C GLY A 264 -0.80 -23.74 -1.18
N PRO A 265 0.48 -23.96 -1.53
CA PRO A 265 1.28 -22.98 -2.27
C PRO A 265 0.74 -22.65 -3.66
N ARG A 266 0.24 -23.65 -4.41
CA ARG A 266 -0.31 -23.43 -5.75
C ARG A 266 -1.51 -22.48 -5.73
N GLN A 267 -2.43 -22.68 -4.77
CA GLN A 267 -3.61 -21.82 -4.63
C GLN A 267 -3.23 -20.40 -4.21
N SER A 268 -2.28 -20.26 -3.28
CA SER A 268 -1.81 -18.92 -2.88
C SER A 268 -1.08 -18.20 -4.00
N GLY A 269 -0.39 -18.94 -4.90
CA GLY A 269 0.18 -18.36 -6.10
C GLY A 269 -0.86 -17.79 -7.06
N LEU A 270 -1.94 -18.51 -7.29
CA LEU A 270 -3.09 -18.02 -8.08
C LEU A 270 -3.75 -16.83 -7.39
N TYR A 271 -3.99 -16.92 -6.08
CA TYR A 271 -4.60 -15.84 -5.30
C TYR A 271 -3.73 -14.58 -5.26
N SER A 272 -2.40 -14.73 -5.24
CA SER A 272 -1.48 -13.58 -5.28
C SER A 272 -1.61 -12.76 -6.57
N ILE A 273 -1.98 -13.39 -7.69
CA ILE A 273 -2.27 -12.68 -8.94
C ILE A 273 -3.60 -11.93 -8.83
N ALA A 274 -4.62 -12.58 -8.27
CA ALA A 274 -5.92 -11.90 -8.02
C ALA A 274 -5.76 -10.69 -7.10
N ALA A 275 -4.96 -10.82 -6.02
CA ALA A 275 -4.62 -9.70 -5.13
C ALA A 275 -3.85 -8.59 -5.86
N THR A 276 -2.91 -8.95 -6.75
CA THR A 276 -2.21 -7.95 -7.58
C THR A 276 -3.17 -7.21 -8.50
N CYS A 277 -4.12 -7.90 -9.13
CA CYS A 277 -5.16 -7.25 -9.95
C CYS A 277 -6.05 -6.33 -9.10
N ALA A 278 -6.42 -6.76 -7.89
CA ALA A 278 -7.18 -5.93 -6.96
C ALA A 278 -6.42 -4.66 -6.55
N ASP A 279 -5.11 -4.77 -6.25
CA ASP A 279 -4.25 -3.62 -5.95
C ASP A 279 -4.24 -2.61 -7.12
N PHE A 280 -4.18 -3.08 -8.36
CA PHE A 280 -4.27 -2.21 -9.55
C PHE A 280 -5.60 -1.48 -9.65
N LEU A 281 -6.71 -2.18 -9.48
CA LEU A 281 -8.05 -1.60 -9.54
C LEU A 281 -8.27 -0.58 -8.41
N MET A 282 -7.68 -0.82 -7.23
CA MET A 282 -7.73 0.09 -6.09
C MET A 282 -6.87 1.34 -6.23
N MET A 283 -6.00 1.42 -7.24
CA MET A 283 -5.15 2.61 -7.44
C MET A 283 -5.94 3.87 -7.68
N LEU A 284 -6.98 3.80 -8.51
CA LEU A 284 -7.78 4.97 -8.83
C LEU A 284 -8.42 5.60 -7.58
N PRO A 285 -9.15 4.85 -6.71
CA PRO A 285 -9.69 5.41 -5.48
C PRO A 285 -8.61 5.89 -4.50
N ILE A 286 -7.44 5.23 -4.43
CA ILE A 286 -6.33 5.66 -3.57
C ILE A 286 -5.77 7.01 -4.05
N VAL A 287 -5.54 7.18 -5.35
CA VAL A 287 -5.05 8.44 -5.92
C VAL A 287 -6.06 9.57 -5.71
N ILE A 288 -7.34 9.32 -6.00
CA ILE A 288 -8.41 10.31 -5.76
C ILE A 288 -8.48 10.67 -4.28
N GLY A 289 -8.42 9.69 -3.37
CA GLY A 289 -8.42 9.89 -1.94
C GLY A 289 -7.24 10.76 -1.46
N SER A 290 -6.04 10.53 -2.00
CA SER A 290 -4.85 11.32 -1.66
C SER A 290 -4.93 12.80 -2.09
N LEU A 291 -5.65 13.08 -3.17
CA LEU A 291 -5.91 14.45 -3.65
C LEU A 291 -7.10 15.10 -2.90
N LEU A 292 -8.04 14.29 -2.47
CA LEU A 292 -9.24 14.73 -1.77
C LEU A 292 -8.94 15.12 -0.33
N PHE A 293 -8.11 14.36 0.39
CA PHE A 293 -7.82 14.56 1.81
C PHE A 293 -7.33 15.98 2.16
N PRO A 294 -6.33 16.58 1.48
CA PRO A 294 -5.89 17.94 1.78
C PRO A 294 -6.99 18.98 1.57
N ARG A 295 -7.84 18.79 0.55
CA ARG A 295 -8.97 19.69 0.27
C ARG A 295 -10.03 19.59 1.37
N LEU A 296 -10.35 18.38 1.83
CA LEU A 296 -11.29 18.17 2.93
C LEU A 296 -10.77 18.76 4.24
N SER A 297 -9.46 18.66 4.51
CA SER A 297 -8.86 19.19 5.73
C SER A 297 -8.85 20.72 5.81
N GLN A 298 -8.95 21.42 4.67
CA GLN A 298 -9.07 22.88 4.61
C GLN A 298 -10.50 23.38 4.86
N LEU A 299 -11.50 22.50 4.74
CA LEU A 299 -12.90 22.86 4.96
C LEU A 299 -13.25 22.75 6.45
N THR A 300 -13.75 23.84 7.04
CA THR A 300 -14.15 23.90 8.45
C THR A 300 -15.55 23.32 8.68
N SER A 301 -16.42 23.39 7.67
CA SER A 301 -17.80 22.90 7.75
C SER A 301 -17.91 21.43 7.36
N ARG A 302 -18.49 20.60 8.24
CA ARG A 302 -18.81 19.20 7.94
C ARG A 302 -19.73 19.05 6.73
N ALA A 303 -20.68 19.97 6.57
CA ALA A 303 -21.58 19.97 5.40
C ALA A 303 -20.82 20.19 4.09
N ALA A 304 -19.83 21.10 4.07
CA ALA A 304 -18.97 21.32 2.91
C ALA A 304 -18.07 20.10 2.61
N GLN A 305 -17.47 19.49 3.65
CA GLN A 305 -16.70 18.26 3.51
C GLN A 305 -17.56 17.13 2.92
N TRP A 306 -18.78 16.98 3.41
CA TRP A 306 -19.70 15.99 2.89
C TRP A 306 -20.14 16.25 1.45
N LYS A 307 -20.43 17.50 1.11
CA LYS A 307 -20.77 17.89 -0.27
C LYS A 307 -19.66 17.50 -1.24
N LEU A 308 -18.40 17.83 -0.91
CA LEU A 308 -17.24 17.48 -1.73
C LEU A 308 -17.06 15.96 -1.82
N THR A 309 -17.16 15.23 -0.70
CA THR A 309 -17.09 13.76 -0.65
C THR A 309 -18.18 13.13 -1.53
N SER A 310 -19.42 13.59 -1.40
CA SER A 310 -20.55 13.08 -2.19
C SER A 310 -20.38 13.34 -3.70
N GLN A 311 -19.87 14.52 -4.08
CA GLN A 311 -19.54 14.82 -5.47
C GLN A 311 -18.46 13.89 -6.01
N THR A 312 -17.43 13.62 -5.22
CA THR A 312 -16.35 12.68 -5.59
C THR A 312 -16.91 11.27 -5.76
N LEU A 313 -17.77 10.80 -4.86
CA LEU A 313 -18.42 9.49 -4.94
C LEU A 313 -19.32 9.35 -6.16
N LYS A 314 -20.09 10.40 -6.51
CA LYS A 314 -20.94 10.42 -7.71
C LYS A 314 -20.15 10.25 -9.00
N THR A 315 -18.89 10.67 -9.03
CA THR A 315 -18.01 10.50 -10.20
C THR A 315 -17.25 9.17 -10.13
N LEU A 316 -16.68 8.85 -8.96
CA LEU A 316 -15.86 7.64 -8.79
C LEU A 316 -16.67 6.36 -8.96
N THR A 317 -17.87 6.27 -8.32
CA THR A 317 -18.64 5.02 -8.31
C THR A 317 -19.02 4.53 -9.70
N PRO A 318 -19.61 5.35 -10.60
CA PRO A 318 -19.90 4.89 -11.96
C PRO A 318 -18.63 4.59 -12.77
N THR A 319 -17.55 5.35 -12.57
CA THR A 319 -16.25 5.08 -13.23
C THR A 319 -15.69 3.72 -12.80
N MET A 320 -15.72 3.43 -11.48
CA MET A 320 -15.31 2.12 -10.96
C MET A 320 -16.23 1.02 -11.47
N LEU A 321 -17.54 1.21 -11.45
CA LEU A 321 -18.50 0.22 -11.94
C LEU A 321 -18.24 -0.12 -13.41
N PHE A 322 -18.01 0.87 -14.25
CA PHE A 322 -17.65 0.67 -15.66
C PHE A 322 -16.32 -0.12 -15.80
N GLY A 323 -15.26 0.29 -15.09
CA GLY A 323 -13.97 -0.40 -15.16
C GLY A 323 -14.04 -1.84 -14.63
N LEU A 324 -14.78 -2.08 -13.55
CA LEU A 324 -14.98 -3.42 -12.99
C LEU A 324 -15.85 -4.29 -13.91
N SER A 325 -16.87 -3.73 -14.55
CA SER A 325 -17.67 -4.46 -15.55
C SER A 325 -16.82 -4.85 -16.76
N LEU A 326 -15.92 -3.98 -17.22
CA LEU A 326 -14.97 -4.33 -18.27
C LEU A 326 -14.01 -5.43 -17.82
N CYS A 327 -13.59 -5.40 -16.54
CA CYS A 327 -12.72 -6.41 -15.95
C CYS A 327 -13.38 -7.79 -15.91
N THR A 328 -14.72 -7.90 -15.82
CA THR A 328 -15.41 -9.21 -15.86
C THR A 328 -15.12 -9.98 -17.15
N VAL A 329 -14.99 -9.27 -18.25
CA VAL A 329 -14.73 -9.85 -19.59
C VAL A 329 -13.22 -10.01 -19.83
N LEU A 330 -12.42 -9.03 -19.39
CA LEU A 330 -11.00 -8.96 -19.72
C LEU A 330 -10.08 -9.67 -18.73
N ALA A 331 -10.53 -10.04 -17.53
CA ALA A 331 -9.67 -10.61 -16.50
C ALA A 331 -8.95 -11.88 -16.96
N GLU A 332 -9.65 -12.86 -17.51
CA GLU A 332 -9.03 -14.11 -17.95
C GLU A 332 -8.07 -13.92 -19.14
N PRO A 333 -8.44 -13.26 -20.26
CA PRO A 333 -7.50 -13.04 -21.35
C PRO A 333 -6.28 -12.22 -20.96
N LEU A 334 -6.42 -11.20 -20.13
CA LEU A 334 -5.29 -10.40 -19.63
C LEU A 334 -4.36 -11.22 -18.72
N ILE A 335 -4.92 -12.03 -17.82
CA ILE A 335 -4.13 -12.91 -16.96
C ILE A 335 -3.39 -13.95 -17.80
N ARG A 336 -4.04 -14.58 -18.79
CA ARG A 336 -3.39 -15.53 -19.69
C ARG A 336 -2.27 -14.90 -20.51
N MET A 337 -2.49 -13.70 -21.01
CA MET A 337 -1.48 -12.98 -21.80
C MET A 337 -0.30 -12.54 -20.94
N ALA A 338 -0.54 -11.97 -19.77
CA ALA A 338 0.52 -11.47 -18.89
C ALA A 338 1.26 -12.60 -18.16
N TYR A 339 0.54 -13.46 -17.44
CA TYR A 339 1.10 -14.46 -16.53
C TYR A 339 1.22 -15.87 -17.13
N GLY A 340 0.51 -16.14 -18.22
CA GLY A 340 0.49 -17.45 -18.90
C GLY A 340 -0.70 -18.33 -18.48
N ARG A 341 -0.90 -19.42 -19.25
CA ARG A 341 -2.03 -20.36 -19.08
C ARG A 341 -2.15 -20.96 -17.66
N PRO A 342 -1.06 -21.30 -16.93
CA PRO A 342 -1.16 -21.89 -15.60
C PRO A 342 -1.84 -20.97 -14.57
N PHE A 343 -1.88 -19.65 -14.82
CA PHE A 343 -2.49 -18.66 -13.95
C PHE A 343 -3.92 -18.29 -14.35
N ALA A 344 -4.46 -18.81 -15.45
CA ALA A 344 -5.83 -18.54 -15.90
C ALA A 344 -6.89 -18.74 -14.78
N PRO A 345 -6.81 -19.78 -13.89
CA PRO A 345 -7.78 -19.98 -12.83
C PRO A 345 -7.86 -18.82 -11.80
N ALA A 346 -6.84 -17.96 -11.74
CA ALA A 346 -6.85 -16.77 -10.88
C ALA A 346 -7.97 -15.79 -11.26
N SER A 347 -8.42 -15.78 -12.54
CA SER A 347 -9.54 -14.96 -13.00
C SER A 347 -10.80 -15.19 -12.19
N SER A 348 -11.07 -16.41 -11.77
CA SER A 348 -12.23 -16.74 -10.94
C SER A 348 -12.20 -16.01 -9.58
N ALA A 349 -11.03 -15.90 -8.95
CA ALA A 349 -10.89 -15.15 -7.71
C ALA A 349 -11.01 -13.64 -7.96
N VAL A 350 -10.47 -13.12 -9.08
CA VAL A 350 -10.66 -11.71 -9.47
C VAL A 350 -12.14 -11.38 -9.57
N LEU A 351 -12.93 -12.20 -10.29
CA LEU A 351 -14.36 -11.96 -10.47
C LEU A 351 -15.12 -11.86 -9.14
N TRP A 352 -14.83 -12.76 -8.19
CA TRP A 352 -15.45 -12.73 -6.86
C TRP A 352 -14.95 -11.58 -5.98
N LEU A 353 -13.78 -11.00 -6.28
CA LEU A 353 -13.27 -9.81 -5.60
C LEU A 353 -13.91 -8.50 -6.11
N LEU A 354 -14.42 -8.45 -7.36
CA LEU A 354 -14.90 -7.20 -7.97
C LEU A 354 -15.98 -6.47 -7.14
N PRO A 355 -17.02 -7.15 -6.58
CA PRO A 355 -17.99 -6.47 -5.73
C PRO A 355 -17.35 -5.85 -4.48
N GLY A 356 -16.41 -6.58 -3.87
CA GLY A 356 -15.64 -6.10 -2.72
C GLY A 356 -14.76 -4.90 -3.07
N ILE A 357 -14.10 -4.92 -4.22
CA ILE A 357 -13.27 -3.81 -4.72
C ILE A 357 -14.12 -2.55 -4.92
N LEU A 358 -15.34 -2.67 -5.43
CA LEU A 358 -16.27 -1.54 -5.54
C LEU A 358 -16.62 -0.98 -4.16
N ALA A 359 -16.98 -1.84 -3.21
CA ALA A 359 -17.28 -1.44 -1.84
C ALA A 359 -16.09 -0.77 -1.16
N MET A 360 -14.89 -1.34 -1.29
CA MET A 360 -13.66 -0.80 -0.74
C MET A 360 -13.26 0.54 -1.39
N SER A 361 -13.53 0.71 -2.68
CA SER A 361 -13.29 1.96 -3.40
C SER A 361 -14.11 3.12 -2.81
N VAL A 362 -15.40 2.89 -2.59
CA VAL A 362 -16.30 3.86 -1.94
C VAL A 362 -15.86 4.11 -0.51
N ASN A 363 -15.56 3.04 0.25
CA ASN A 363 -15.12 3.14 1.64
C ASN A 363 -13.80 3.93 1.78
N THR A 364 -12.87 3.80 0.83
CA THR A 364 -11.61 4.56 0.81
C THR A 364 -11.86 6.07 0.79
N ILE A 365 -12.82 6.54 0.01
CA ILE A 365 -13.19 7.96 -0.03
C ILE A 365 -13.83 8.40 1.28
N LEU A 366 -14.72 7.57 1.87
CA LEU A 366 -15.33 7.85 3.17
C LEU A 366 -14.28 7.92 4.29
N MET A 367 -13.30 7.02 4.29
CA MET A 367 -12.21 7.03 5.27
C MET A 367 -11.35 8.31 5.18
N ASN A 368 -11.11 8.86 3.98
CA ASN A 368 -10.44 10.15 3.83
C ASN A 368 -11.28 11.31 4.41
N CYS A 369 -12.61 11.28 4.26
CA CYS A 369 -13.50 12.23 4.89
C CYS A 369 -13.46 12.13 6.42
N PHE A 370 -13.51 10.92 6.97
CA PHE A 370 -13.39 10.69 8.43
C PHE A 370 -12.02 11.11 8.96
N ALA A 371 -10.94 10.88 8.19
CA ALA A 371 -9.61 11.34 8.58
C ALA A 371 -9.54 12.87 8.68
N ALA A 372 -10.16 13.59 7.73
CA ALA A 372 -10.26 15.05 7.77
C ALA A 372 -11.13 15.57 8.94
N GLN A 373 -12.08 14.77 9.45
CA GLN A 373 -12.91 15.07 10.61
C GLN A 373 -12.27 14.69 11.97
N GLY A 374 -10.97 14.36 11.99
CA GLY A 374 -10.24 14.03 13.20
C GLY A 374 -10.28 12.54 13.58
N MET A 375 -10.47 11.67 12.60
CA MET A 375 -10.41 10.20 12.73
C MET A 375 -11.36 9.67 13.83
N PRO A 376 -12.69 9.70 13.64
CA PRO A 376 -13.63 9.11 14.59
C PRO A 376 -13.34 7.61 14.80
N LEU A 377 -13.76 7.02 15.92
CA LEU A 377 -13.45 5.63 16.30
C LEU A 377 -13.94 4.60 15.27
N ILE A 378 -14.91 4.94 14.43
CA ILE A 378 -15.35 4.08 13.33
C ILE A 378 -14.21 3.72 12.37
N THR A 379 -13.20 4.58 12.21
CA THR A 379 -12.03 4.31 11.39
C THR A 379 -11.18 3.15 11.91
N VAL A 380 -11.33 2.79 13.19
CA VAL A 380 -10.67 1.65 13.84
C VAL A 380 -11.61 0.44 13.92
N TYR A 381 -12.85 0.65 14.37
CA TYR A 381 -13.79 -0.45 14.61
C TYR A 381 -14.31 -1.09 13.30
N SER A 382 -14.47 -0.30 12.22
CA SER A 382 -14.94 -0.84 10.94
C SER A 382 -13.94 -1.84 10.34
N PRO A 383 -12.64 -1.54 10.19
CA PRO A 383 -11.69 -2.54 9.71
C PRO A 383 -11.43 -3.67 10.71
N LEU A 384 -11.53 -3.45 12.03
CA LEU A 384 -11.43 -4.53 13.01
C LEU A 384 -12.57 -5.53 12.86
N ALA A 385 -13.82 -5.07 12.77
CA ALA A 385 -14.98 -5.93 12.55
C ALA A 385 -14.87 -6.69 11.22
N ALA A 386 -14.44 -6.00 10.16
CA ALA A 386 -14.21 -6.61 8.86
C ALA A 386 -13.12 -7.68 8.90
N LEU A 387 -12.02 -7.44 9.62
CA LEU A 387 -10.94 -8.42 9.82
C LEU A 387 -11.46 -9.67 10.54
N THR A 388 -12.22 -9.48 11.61
CA THR A 388 -12.81 -10.61 12.37
C THR A 388 -13.70 -11.47 11.48
N VAL A 389 -14.61 -10.82 10.72
CA VAL A 389 -15.49 -11.53 9.77
C VAL A 389 -14.68 -12.18 8.66
N ASN A 390 -13.66 -11.50 8.11
CA ASN A 390 -12.78 -12.05 7.09
C ASN A 390 -12.08 -13.32 7.54
N VAL A 391 -11.47 -13.31 8.73
CA VAL A 391 -10.77 -14.48 9.28
C VAL A 391 -11.75 -15.64 9.50
N VAL A 392 -12.89 -15.40 10.11
CA VAL A 392 -13.91 -16.45 10.36
C VAL A 392 -14.42 -17.06 9.05
N LEU A 393 -14.77 -16.22 8.07
CA LEU A 393 -15.23 -16.69 6.77
C LEU A 393 -14.12 -17.42 6.00
N ASN A 394 -12.89 -16.96 6.07
CA ASN A 394 -11.75 -17.62 5.43
C ASN A 394 -11.50 -19.02 5.99
N LEU A 395 -11.58 -19.20 7.30
CA LEU A 395 -11.44 -20.52 7.93
C LEU A 395 -12.50 -21.52 7.45
N TRP A 396 -13.67 -21.03 7.08
CA TRP A 396 -14.76 -21.86 6.56
C TRP A 396 -14.76 -22.00 5.04
N LEU A 397 -14.63 -20.88 4.30
CA LEU A 397 -14.81 -20.86 2.85
C LEU A 397 -13.56 -21.30 2.06
N ILE A 398 -12.34 -21.08 2.59
CA ILE A 398 -11.11 -21.51 1.88
C ILE A 398 -11.04 -23.04 1.77
N PRO A 399 -11.28 -23.84 2.81
CA PRO A 399 -11.27 -25.31 2.68
C PRO A 399 -12.32 -25.83 1.67
N LEU A 400 -13.47 -25.14 1.53
CA LEU A 400 -14.55 -25.54 0.64
C LEU A 400 -14.33 -25.12 -0.82
N TRP A 401 -13.88 -23.87 -1.04
CA TRP A 401 -13.87 -23.26 -2.36
C TRP A 401 -12.51 -22.69 -2.77
N GLY A 402 -11.44 -22.93 -2.00
CA GLY A 402 -10.09 -22.46 -2.30
C GLY A 402 -10.00 -20.94 -2.46
N ILE A 403 -9.37 -20.49 -3.53
CA ILE A 403 -9.20 -19.04 -3.81
C ILE A 403 -10.51 -18.30 -4.03
N ARG A 404 -11.58 -18.97 -4.49
CA ARG A 404 -12.91 -18.35 -4.61
C ARG A 404 -13.48 -18.05 -3.23
N GLY A 405 -13.30 -18.98 -2.28
CA GLY A 405 -13.73 -18.78 -0.90
C GLY A 405 -13.07 -17.57 -0.26
N ALA A 406 -11.76 -17.40 -0.43
CA ALA A 406 -11.02 -16.23 0.03
C ALA A 406 -11.54 -14.92 -0.61
N ALA A 407 -11.79 -14.94 -1.92
CA ALA A 407 -12.28 -13.77 -2.65
C ALA A 407 -13.70 -13.34 -2.19
N ILE A 408 -14.59 -14.31 -1.95
CA ILE A 408 -15.93 -14.06 -1.42
C ILE A 408 -15.85 -13.50 0.01
N SER A 409 -15.03 -14.10 0.87
CA SER A 409 -14.78 -13.63 2.22
C SER A 409 -14.32 -12.18 2.26
N SER A 410 -13.34 -11.83 1.40
CA SER A 410 -12.83 -10.47 1.27
C SER A 410 -13.90 -9.50 0.76
N SER A 411 -14.72 -9.91 -0.21
CA SER A 411 -15.82 -9.08 -0.74
C SER A 411 -16.89 -8.80 0.32
N ILE A 412 -17.26 -9.80 1.13
CA ILE A 412 -18.20 -9.62 2.24
C ILE A 412 -17.61 -8.66 3.28
N SER A 413 -16.33 -8.83 3.64
CA SER A 413 -15.64 -8.01 4.63
C SER A 413 -15.50 -6.55 4.20
N TYR A 414 -15.18 -6.30 2.92
CA TYR A 414 -15.14 -4.95 2.36
C TYR A 414 -16.54 -4.32 2.28
N GLY A 415 -17.57 -5.11 1.96
CA GLY A 415 -18.97 -4.70 2.03
C GLY A 415 -19.37 -4.30 3.45
N LEU A 416 -18.97 -5.08 4.47
CA LEU A 416 -19.22 -4.76 5.87
C LEU A 416 -18.57 -3.44 6.28
N MET A 417 -17.32 -3.19 5.88
CA MET A 417 -16.66 -1.89 6.13
C MET A 417 -17.47 -0.73 5.56
N LEU A 418 -17.97 -0.86 4.34
CA LEU A 418 -18.79 0.16 3.70
C LEU A 418 -20.12 0.38 4.45
N VAL A 419 -20.80 -0.71 4.81
CA VAL A 419 -22.08 -0.64 5.57
C VAL A 419 -21.89 0.06 6.90
N LEU A 420 -20.85 -0.30 7.68
CA LEU A 420 -20.57 0.32 8.97
C LEU A 420 -20.24 1.82 8.81
N SER A 421 -19.49 2.19 7.76
CA SER A 421 -19.20 3.58 7.44
C SER A 421 -20.46 4.36 7.06
N ALA A 422 -21.36 3.76 6.28
CA ALA A 422 -22.62 4.37 5.88
C ALA A 422 -23.57 4.55 7.07
N VAL A 423 -23.72 3.56 7.93
CA VAL A 423 -24.51 3.65 9.16
C VAL A 423 -24.01 4.76 10.08
N TYR A 424 -22.67 4.86 10.22
CA TYR A 424 -22.07 5.93 10.99
C TYR A 424 -22.46 7.33 10.46
N ILE A 425 -22.42 7.53 9.14
CA ILE A 425 -22.79 8.80 8.50
C ILE A 425 -24.26 9.12 8.73
N LEU A 426 -25.16 8.14 8.52
CA LEU A 426 -26.61 8.33 8.69
C LEU A 426 -26.94 8.71 10.14
N GLY A 427 -26.34 8.04 11.12
CA GLY A 427 -26.56 8.31 12.54
C GLY A 427 -26.07 9.68 13.01
N HIS A 428 -25.06 10.27 12.34
CA HIS A 428 -24.56 11.60 12.69
C HIS A 428 -25.31 12.74 11.97
N ARG A 429 -25.84 12.49 10.78
CA ARG A 429 -26.72 13.46 10.07
C ARG A 429 -28.01 13.74 10.80
N THR A 430 -28.64 12.74 11.39
CA THR A 430 -29.88 12.87 12.16
C THR A 430 -29.69 13.65 13.46
N LYS A 431 -28.47 13.70 14.01
CA LYS A 431 -28.15 14.49 15.21
C LYS A 431 -27.88 15.99 14.92
N GLU A 432 -27.42 16.31 13.70
CA GLU A 432 -27.17 17.70 13.28
C GLU A 432 -28.45 18.39 12.76
N SER A 433 -29.51 17.63 12.44
CA SER A 433 -30.80 18.15 11.99
C SER A 433 -31.83 18.32 13.15
N ARG A 434 -31.46 17.93 14.37
CA ARG A 434 -32.21 18.18 15.61
C ARG A 434 -31.51 19.24 16.47
#